data_866e3a13d2e444553ce61dd1d401f75b
#
_entry.id   866e3a13d2e444553ce61dd1d401f75b
#
_cell.length_a   1.000
_cell.length_b   1.000
_cell.length_c   1.000
_cell.angle_alpha   90.00
_cell.angle_beta   90.00
_cell.angle_gamma   90.00
#
_symmetry.space_group_name_H-M   'P 1'
#
loop_
_entity.id
_entity.type
_entity.pdbx_description
1 polymer ?
#
loop_
_entity_poly.entity_id
_entity_poly.type
_entity_poly.pdbx_seq_one_letter_code
_entity_poly.pdbx_strand_id
1 'polypeptide(L)'
;SKVTTDDTRLVEPSGLVFHAVAIADNGRTVDEVHQGVRSLFGPADSGNLAAIWPFRYVYDWTLPSGTYALRVVIENEDTGELSATQIKVEVPSINDEWHASDLILATTNGSAPPLPLVVDEATEDTQLIVYVEVAGGDEPILSGSVFSADGVNLLATLPPVSLQKQAGIHRGALRLKGMPPGEIILQVAITDVVPGRSKIFRRTLKIAGTTPQL
;
A
#
# COMPACT_ATOMS: atom_id res chain seq x y z
N SER A 1 38.39 -21.09 -35.51
CA SER A 1 37.45 -21.10 -34.40
C SER A 1 37.48 -19.73 -33.72
N LYS A 2 36.51 -18.87 -33.97
CA LYS A 2 36.38 -17.56 -33.33
C LYS A 2 35.50 -17.75 -32.10
N VAL A 3 36.07 -17.51 -30.94
CA VAL A 3 35.34 -17.33 -29.68
C VAL A 3 34.71 -15.93 -29.70
N THR A 4 33.41 -15.88 -29.82
CA THR A 4 32.65 -14.63 -29.63
C THR A 4 32.57 -14.38 -28.13
N THR A 5 33.23 -13.36 -27.65
CA THR A 5 33.10 -12.87 -26.29
C THR A 5 31.69 -12.31 -26.15
N ASP A 6 30.94 -12.93 -25.28
CA ASP A 6 29.61 -12.50 -24.87
C ASP A 6 29.76 -11.14 -24.15
N ASP A 7 29.28 -10.09 -24.80
CA ASP A 7 29.32 -8.71 -24.28
C ASP A 7 28.21 -8.58 -23.22
N THR A 8 28.43 -9.19 -22.06
CA THR A 8 27.59 -8.96 -20.88
C THR A 8 27.86 -7.54 -20.42
N ARG A 9 27.20 -6.57 -21.02
CA ARG A 9 27.10 -5.24 -20.44
C ARG A 9 26.47 -5.40 -19.07
N LEU A 10 27.29 -5.28 -18.05
CA LEU A 10 26.83 -5.05 -16.69
C LEU A 10 26.01 -3.75 -16.74
N VAL A 11 24.69 -3.87 -16.66
CA VAL A 11 23.84 -2.70 -16.50
C VAL A 11 24.20 -2.13 -15.14
N GLU A 12 24.75 -0.91 -15.16
CA GLU A 12 25.04 -0.20 -13.92
C GLU A 12 23.73 -0.03 -13.14
N PRO A 13 23.76 -0.21 -11.82
CA PRO A 13 22.55 -0.05 -11.01
C PRO A 13 22.09 1.40 -11.08
N SER A 14 20.85 1.61 -11.55
CA SER A 14 20.21 2.94 -11.53
C SER A 14 20.04 3.42 -10.10
N GLY A 15 20.57 4.60 -9.80
CA GLY A 15 20.44 5.25 -8.50
C GLY A 15 19.18 6.11 -8.46
N LEU A 16 18.30 5.86 -7.48
CA LEU A 16 17.19 6.74 -7.15
C LEU A 16 17.42 7.35 -5.78
N VAL A 17 17.28 8.66 -5.67
CA VAL A 17 17.34 9.37 -4.39
C VAL A 17 15.94 9.87 -4.04
N PHE A 18 15.51 9.52 -2.83
CA PHE A 18 14.24 9.96 -2.25
C PHE A 18 14.51 11.09 -1.27
N HIS A 19 13.87 12.21 -1.50
CA HIS A 19 13.76 13.30 -0.54
C HIS A 19 12.30 13.43 -0.15
N ALA A 20 12.01 13.34 1.12
CA ALA A 20 10.67 13.60 1.58
C ALA A 20 10.68 14.45 2.85
N VAL A 21 9.73 15.37 2.95
CA VAL A 21 9.63 16.27 4.10
C VAL A 21 8.18 16.37 4.56
N ALA A 22 7.97 16.35 5.88
CA ALA A 22 6.72 16.65 6.53
C ALA A 22 6.72 18.09 7.02
N ILE A 23 5.80 18.90 6.49
CA ILE A 23 5.66 20.31 6.82
C ILE A 23 4.33 20.51 7.54
N ALA A 24 4.39 21.02 8.78
CA ALA A 24 3.19 21.37 9.52
C ALA A 24 2.47 22.61 8.94
N ASP A 25 1.20 22.83 9.30
CA ASP A 25 0.39 23.96 8.80
C ASP A 25 1.03 25.33 9.04
N ASN A 26 1.87 25.47 10.06
CA ASN A 26 2.61 26.71 10.34
C ASN A 26 3.86 26.88 9.45
N GLY A 27 4.08 26.02 8.48
CA GLY A 27 5.21 26.02 7.55
C GLY A 27 6.52 25.45 8.12
N ARG A 28 6.51 24.92 9.34
CA ARG A 28 7.70 24.32 9.96
C ARG A 28 7.89 22.89 9.45
N THR A 29 9.11 22.56 9.02
CA THR A 29 9.51 21.17 8.81
C THR A 29 9.55 20.43 10.15
N VAL A 30 8.83 19.31 10.22
CA VAL A 30 8.73 18.49 11.43
C VAL A 30 9.65 17.28 11.32
N ASP A 31 9.74 16.69 10.14
CA ASP A 31 10.58 15.55 9.86
C ASP A 31 11.01 15.54 8.39
N GLU A 32 12.13 14.93 8.10
CA GLU A 32 12.66 14.81 6.74
C GLU A 32 13.40 13.49 6.57
N VAL A 33 13.34 12.95 5.36
CA VAL A 33 14.11 11.79 4.95
C VAL A 33 14.85 12.07 3.66
N HIS A 34 16.11 11.65 3.63
CA HIS A 34 16.94 11.65 2.44
C HIS A 34 17.60 10.30 2.32
N GLN A 35 17.21 9.52 1.30
CA GLN A 35 17.71 8.17 1.15
C GLN A 35 17.97 7.82 -0.31
N GLY A 36 19.20 7.42 -0.59
CA GLY A 36 19.58 6.80 -1.86
C GLY A 36 19.17 5.32 -1.85
N VAL A 37 18.52 4.89 -2.92
CA VAL A 37 18.16 3.49 -3.15
C VAL A 37 18.80 3.07 -4.47
N ARG A 38 19.74 2.12 -4.40
CA ARG A 38 20.30 1.49 -5.60
C ARG A 38 19.51 0.23 -5.87
N SER A 39 18.86 0.18 -7.01
CA SER A 39 18.16 -1.01 -7.48
C SER A 39 19.01 -1.71 -8.52
N LEU A 40 19.30 -2.98 -8.27
CA LEU A 40 19.87 -3.87 -9.28
C LEU A 40 18.72 -4.31 -10.19
N PHE A 41 18.40 -3.50 -11.20
CA PHE A 41 17.60 -3.99 -12.30
C PHE A 41 18.49 -4.83 -13.19
N GLY A 42 18.15 -6.11 -13.38
CA GLY A 42 18.78 -6.92 -14.41
C GLY A 42 18.59 -6.29 -15.79
N PRO A 43 19.36 -6.74 -16.82
CA PRO A 43 19.21 -6.21 -18.17
C PRO A 43 17.75 -6.42 -18.60
N ALA A 44 17.01 -5.34 -18.62
CA ALA A 44 15.71 -5.34 -19.23
C ALA A 44 15.93 -5.30 -20.73
N ASP A 45 15.34 -6.24 -21.42
CA ASP A 45 15.10 -6.09 -22.86
C ASP A 45 14.46 -4.71 -23.07
N SER A 46 15.14 -3.88 -23.81
CA SER A 46 15.05 -2.42 -23.91
C SER A 46 13.75 -1.87 -24.48
N GLY A 47 12.62 -2.45 -24.17
CA GLY A 47 11.37 -2.06 -24.78
C GLY A 47 10.34 -1.35 -23.89
N ASN A 48 10.28 -1.59 -22.59
CA ASN A 48 9.21 -1.01 -21.79
C ASN A 48 9.41 -1.18 -20.27
N LEU A 49 10.50 -0.65 -19.72
CA LEU A 49 10.78 -0.68 -18.28
C LEU A 49 9.71 0.00 -17.42
N ALA A 50 9.05 1.03 -17.97
CA ALA A 50 8.01 1.78 -17.27
C ALA A 50 6.74 0.94 -17.00
N ALA A 51 6.54 -0.16 -17.73
CA ALA A 51 5.33 -0.99 -17.62
C ALA A 51 5.47 -2.18 -16.67
N ILE A 52 6.69 -2.53 -16.23
CA ILE A 52 6.91 -3.87 -15.66
C ILE A 52 7.05 -3.89 -14.13
N TRP A 53 7.52 -2.81 -13.48
CA TRP A 53 7.71 -2.82 -12.02
C TRP A 53 7.40 -1.47 -11.39
N PRO A 54 6.25 -1.29 -10.72
CA PRO A 54 6.09 -0.14 -9.85
C PRO A 54 7.12 -0.26 -8.71
N PHE A 55 8.09 0.64 -8.71
CA PHE A 55 9.01 0.77 -7.59
C PHE A 55 8.21 1.24 -6.37
N ARG A 56 8.38 0.56 -5.23
CA ARG A 56 7.69 0.90 -3.99
C ARG A 56 8.73 1.21 -2.92
N TYR A 57 8.64 2.40 -2.39
CA TYR A 57 9.39 2.82 -1.23
C TYR A 57 8.43 3.04 -0.06
N VAL A 58 8.72 2.42 1.08
CA VAL A 58 7.92 2.56 2.30
C VAL A 58 8.79 3.20 3.37
N TYR A 59 8.29 4.25 3.96
CA TYR A 59 8.94 4.93 5.07
C TYR A 59 7.90 5.24 6.15
N ASP A 60 8.23 4.88 7.39
CA ASP A 60 7.37 5.08 8.55
C ASP A 60 7.73 6.41 9.23
N TRP A 61 6.77 7.32 9.29
CA TRP A 61 6.92 8.61 9.91
C TRP A 61 6.21 8.63 11.26
N THR A 62 6.89 9.12 12.29
CA THR A 62 6.28 9.36 13.59
C THR A 62 5.96 10.85 13.70
N LEU A 63 4.72 11.21 13.40
CA LEU A 63 4.28 12.60 13.43
C LEU A 63 3.32 12.83 14.61
N PRO A 64 3.46 13.93 15.38
CA PRO A 64 2.43 14.38 16.31
C PRO A 64 1.07 14.58 15.63
N SER A 65 -0.01 14.59 16.41
CA SER A 65 -1.33 14.95 15.87
C SER A 65 -1.31 16.35 15.24
N GLY A 66 -1.94 16.47 14.06
CA GLY A 66 -1.97 17.73 13.30
C GLY A 66 -2.15 17.51 11.81
N THR A 67 -2.11 18.59 11.07
CA THR A 67 -2.19 18.57 9.61
C THR A 67 -0.81 18.85 9.01
N TYR A 68 -0.45 18.07 8.00
CA TYR A 68 0.87 18.12 7.36
C TYR A 68 0.74 18.14 5.85
N ALA A 69 1.66 18.83 5.20
CA ALA A 69 1.95 18.66 3.79
C ALA A 69 3.18 17.73 3.66
N LEU A 70 2.98 16.54 3.14
CA LEU A 70 4.08 15.64 2.78
C LEU A 70 4.51 15.97 1.36
N ARG A 71 5.76 16.38 1.19
CA ARG A 71 6.38 16.61 -0.12
C ARG A 71 7.39 15.53 -0.37
N VAL A 72 7.30 14.88 -1.53
CA VAL A 72 8.22 13.83 -1.94
C VAL A 72 8.83 14.23 -3.28
N VAL A 73 10.14 14.14 -3.37
CA VAL A 73 10.91 14.32 -4.59
C VAL A 73 11.72 13.05 -4.82
N ILE A 74 11.68 12.56 -6.03
CA ILE A 74 12.48 11.43 -6.49
C ILE A 74 13.42 11.95 -7.57
N GLU A 75 14.70 11.74 -7.38
CA GLU A 75 15.75 12.06 -8.34
C GLU A 75 16.34 10.79 -8.92
N ASN A 76 16.48 10.73 -10.22
CA ASN A 76 17.27 9.72 -10.89
C ASN A 76 18.72 10.25 -11.01
N GLU A 77 19.65 9.67 -10.25
CA GLU A 77 21.05 10.12 -10.22
C GLU A 77 21.75 10.00 -11.59
N ASP A 78 21.30 9.04 -12.42
CA ASP A 78 21.94 8.80 -13.71
C ASP A 78 21.52 9.82 -14.77
N THR A 79 20.27 10.26 -14.73
CA THR A 79 19.69 11.18 -15.72
C THR A 79 19.52 12.60 -15.20
N GLY A 80 19.53 12.80 -13.89
CA GLY A 80 19.19 14.06 -13.25
C GLY A 80 17.70 14.43 -13.34
N GLU A 81 16.85 13.49 -13.77
CA GLU A 81 15.41 13.72 -13.83
C GLU A 81 14.81 13.77 -12.44
N LEU A 82 13.91 14.74 -12.23
CA LEU A 82 13.20 14.94 -10.97
C LEU A 82 11.73 14.71 -11.16
N SER A 83 11.12 13.97 -10.24
CA SER A 83 9.68 13.86 -10.09
C SER A 83 9.27 14.29 -8.69
N ALA A 84 8.23 15.10 -8.56
CA ALA A 84 7.78 15.62 -7.29
C ALA A 84 6.27 15.50 -7.12
N THR A 85 5.85 15.21 -5.88
CA THR A 85 4.45 15.20 -5.50
C THR A 85 4.26 15.80 -4.11
N GLN A 86 3.05 16.23 -3.82
CA GLN A 86 2.67 16.70 -2.49
C GLN A 86 1.29 16.16 -2.15
N ILE A 87 1.15 15.65 -0.93
CA ILE A 87 -0.12 15.21 -0.37
C ILE A 87 -0.38 15.90 0.97
N LYS A 88 -1.65 16.15 1.26
CA LYS A 88 -2.08 16.61 2.58
C LYS A 88 -2.43 15.40 3.42
N VAL A 89 -1.89 15.35 4.65
CA VAL A 89 -2.14 14.28 5.62
C VAL A 89 -2.62 14.89 6.91
N GLU A 90 -3.64 14.31 7.49
CA GLU A 90 -4.13 14.65 8.81
C GLU A 90 -3.81 13.50 9.76
N VAL A 91 -3.01 13.79 10.79
CA VAL A 91 -2.71 12.87 11.88
C VAL A 91 -3.67 13.15 13.02
N PRO A 92 -4.60 12.25 13.33
CA PRO A 92 -5.61 12.49 14.35
C PRO A 92 -4.99 12.57 15.74
N SER A 93 -5.65 13.32 16.63
CA SER A 93 -5.31 13.27 18.06
C SER A 93 -5.84 11.94 18.62
N ILE A 94 -4.95 11.10 19.11
CA ILE A 94 -5.31 9.89 19.84
C ILE A 94 -5.53 10.31 21.30
N ASN A 95 -6.78 10.60 21.63
CA ASN A 95 -7.26 10.67 23.00
C ASN A 95 -7.69 9.25 23.42
N ASP A 96 -8.03 9.05 24.70
CA ASP A 96 -8.44 7.74 25.25
C ASP A 96 -9.77 7.19 24.66
N GLU A 97 -10.36 7.91 23.71
CA GLU A 97 -11.54 7.46 22.99
C GLU A 97 -11.17 6.44 21.91
N TRP A 98 -12.10 5.53 21.62
CA TRP A 98 -11.94 4.57 20.55
C TRP A 98 -11.73 5.27 19.19
N HIS A 99 -10.66 4.91 18.54
CA HIS A 99 -10.29 5.44 17.24
C HIS A 99 -9.62 4.35 16.40
N ALA A 100 -9.95 4.31 15.11
CA ALA A 100 -9.22 3.52 14.13
C ALA A 100 -8.56 4.45 13.11
N SER A 101 -7.28 4.22 12.82
CA SER A 101 -6.53 4.97 11.78
C SER A 101 -7.12 4.76 10.39
N ASP A 102 -6.53 5.33 9.38
CA ASP A 102 -6.77 4.92 8.01
C ASP A 102 -6.24 3.50 7.78
N LEU A 103 -6.80 2.85 6.77
CA LEU A 103 -6.58 1.45 6.49
C LEU A 103 -5.52 1.29 5.41
N ILE A 104 -4.48 0.51 5.70
CA ILE A 104 -3.50 0.10 4.70
C ILE A 104 -3.86 -1.31 4.23
N LEU A 105 -4.07 -1.46 2.93
CA LEU A 105 -4.17 -2.75 2.27
C LEU A 105 -2.80 -3.15 1.73
N ALA A 106 -2.45 -4.42 1.94
CA ALA A 106 -1.25 -5.01 1.38
C ALA A 106 -1.57 -6.37 0.76
N THR A 107 -0.73 -6.83 -0.15
CA THR A 107 -0.82 -8.16 -0.74
C THR A 107 0.37 -9.00 -0.36
N THR A 108 0.21 -10.31 -0.29
CA THR A 108 1.31 -11.25 -0.12
C THR A 108 1.42 -12.15 -1.34
N ASN A 109 2.64 -12.39 -1.80
CA ASN A 109 2.96 -13.39 -2.80
C ASN A 109 3.77 -14.49 -2.12
N GLY A 110 3.09 -15.53 -1.64
CA GLY A 110 3.74 -16.66 -0.96
C GLY A 110 4.39 -16.26 0.37
N SER A 111 5.70 -16.51 0.51
CA SER A 111 6.48 -16.24 1.73
C SER A 111 7.09 -14.83 1.80
N ALA A 112 6.90 -14.01 0.77
CA ALA A 112 7.43 -12.66 0.77
C ALA A 112 6.69 -11.78 1.80
N PRO A 113 7.37 -10.77 2.39
CA PRO A 113 6.70 -9.80 3.25
C PRO A 113 5.53 -9.12 2.51
N PRO A 114 4.43 -8.80 3.21
CA PRO A 114 3.32 -8.09 2.60
C PRO A 114 3.77 -6.73 2.06
N LEU A 115 3.37 -6.44 0.82
CA LEU A 115 3.65 -5.15 0.18
C LEU A 115 2.37 -4.32 0.13
N PRO A 116 2.41 -3.03 0.51
CA PRO A 116 1.26 -2.14 0.39
C PRO A 116 0.68 -2.16 -1.02
N LEU A 117 -0.64 -2.19 -1.13
CA LEU A 117 -1.36 -2.15 -2.39
C LEU A 117 -1.36 -0.71 -2.91
N VAL A 118 -0.39 -0.38 -3.76
CA VAL A 118 -0.25 0.96 -4.35
C VAL A 118 -1.14 1.11 -5.59
N VAL A 119 -1.26 0.05 -6.36
CA VAL A 119 -2.20 -0.03 -7.49
C VAL A 119 -3.40 -0.84 -7.00
N ASP A 120 -4.60 -0.32 -7.20
CA ASP A 120 -5.85 -0.96 -6.77
C ASP A 120 -6.19 -2.18 -7.65
N GLU A 121 -5.19 -3.04 -7.92
CA GLU A 121 -5.31 -4.27 -8.70
C GLU A 121 -5.02 -5.49 -7.82
N ALA A 122 -5.88 -6.49 -7.95
CA ALA A 122 -5.78 -7.77 -7.25
C ALA A 122 -6.16 -8.90 -8.20
N THR A 123 -5.85 -10.14 -7.88
CA THR A 123 -6.34 -11.33 -8.58
C THR A 123 -7.40 -12.03 -7.72
N GLU A 124 -8.16 -12.93 -8.30
CA GLU A 124 -9.18 -13.71 -7.58
C GLU A 124 -8.62 -14.57 -6.42
N ASP A 125 -7.33 -14.90 -6.47
CA ASP A 125 -6.65 -15.65 -5.41
C ASP A 125 -5.89 -14.75 -4.42
N THR A 126 -6.01 -13.44 -4.57
CA THR A 126 -5.27 -12.48 -3.74
C THR A 126 -5.73 -12.57 -2.28
N GLN A 127 -4.77 -12.74 -1.39
CA GLN A 127 -4.95 -12.50 0.03
C GLN A 127 -4.56 -11.05 0.33
N LEU A 128 -5.55 -10.26 0.73
CA LEU A 128 -5.34 -8.91 1.22
C LEU A 128 -4.98 -8.96 2.70
N ILE A 129 -3.88 -8.34 3.06
CA ILE A 129 -3.55 -8.05 4.45
C ILE A 129 -4.01 -6.64 4.77
N VAL A 130 -4.76 -6.51 5.83
CA VAL A 130 -5.26 -5.24 6.34
C VAL A 130 -4.42 -4.84 7.53
N TYR A 131 -3.90 -3.62 7.53
CA TYR A 131 -3.25 -3.00 8.66
C TYR A 131 -4.05 -1.77 9.09
N VAL A 132 -4.25 -1.64 10.39
CA VAL A 132 -4.94 -0.52 11.02
C VAL A 132 -4.42 -0.33 12.44
N GLU A 133 -4.26 0.91 12.86
CA GLU A 133 -4.04 1.23 14.27
C GLU A 133 -5.40 1.45 14.95
N VAL A 134 -5.63 0.78 16.07
CA VAL A 134 -6.84 0.96 16.87
C VAL A 134 -6.43 1.34 18.28
N ALA A 135 -6.89 2.50 18.71
CA ALA A 135 -6.72 3.00 20.07
C ALA A 135 -8.04 2.89 20.85
N GLY A 136 -7.98 2.73 22.16
CA GLY A 136 -9.13 2.68 23.06
C GLY A 136 -10.05 1.46 22.89
N GLY A 137 -9.56 0.40 22.20
CA GLY A 137 -10.29 -0.85 21.97
C GLY A 137 -9.47 -2.08 22.35
N ASP A 138 -10.12 -3.13 22.80
CA ASP A 138 -9.46 -4.34 23.31
C ASP A 138 -9.36 -5.44 22.24
N GLU A 139 -10.45 -5.69 21.50
CA GLU A 139 -10.55 -6.79 20.55
C GLU A 139 -11.23 -6.36 19.24
N PRO A 140 -10.56 -5.56 18.40
CA PRO A 140 -11.16 -5.12 17.16
C PRO A 140 -11.35 -6.29 16.18
N ILE A 141 -12.50 -6.27 15.53
CA ILE A 141 -12.92 -7.26 14.53
C ILE A 141 -12.92 -6.59 13.16
N LEU A 142 -12.31 -7.27 12.20
CA LEU A 142 -12.32 -6.92 10.79
C LEU A 142 -13.45 -7.69 10.11
N SER A 143 -14.33 -7.00 9.41
CA SER A 143 -15.29 -7.63 8.50
C SER A 143 -15.23 -6.98 7.13
N GLY A 144 -15.59 -7.70 6.08
CA GLY A 144 -15.55 -7.21 4.72
C GLY A 144 -16.82 -7.53 3.95
N SER A 145 -17.15 -6.65 3.01
CA SER A 145 -18.20 -6.86 2.00
C SER A 145 -17.69 -6.39 0.66
N VAL A 146 -18.03 -7.13 -0.38
CA VAL A 146 -17.66 -6.80 -1.76
C VAL A 146 -18.90 -6.44 -2.54
N PHE A 147 -18.89 -5.31 -3.19
CA PHE A 147 -19.99 -4.82 -4.01
C PHE A 147 -19.57 -4.71 -5.48
N SER A 148 -20.55 -4.70 -6.37
CA SER A 148 -20.37 -4.34 -7.76
C SER A 148 -19.78 -2.92 -7.90
N ALA A 149 -19.20 -2.60 -9.07
CA ALA A 149 -18.57 -1.30 -9.32
C ALA A 149 -19.48 -0.09 -9.08
N ASP A 150 -20.78 -0.25 -9.28
CA ASP A 150 -21.80 0.77 -8.98
C ASP A 150 -22.15 0.88 -7.48
N GLY A 151 -21.65 -0.04 -6.65
CA GLY A 151 -21.88 -0.08 -5.21
C GLY A 151 -23.26 -0.57 -4.79
N VAL A 152 -24.08 -1.06 -5.73
CA VAL A 152 -25.49 -1.43 -5.47
C VAL A 152 -25.65 -2.90 -5.09
N ASN A 153 -24.98 -3.79 -5.83
CA ASN A 153 -25.16 -5.23 -5.63
C ASN A 153 -24.07 -5.78 -4.69
N LEU A 154 -24.49 -6.45 -3.62
CA LEU A 154 -23.58 -7.21 -2.76
C LEU A 154 -23.16 -8.48 -3.50
N LEU A 155 -21.88 -8.61 -3.81
CA LEU A 155 -21.31 -9.78 -4.48
C LEU A 155 -20.87 -10.85 -3.49
N ALA A 156 -20.29 -10.44 -2.36
CA ALA A 156 -19.83 -11.35 -1.32
C ALA A 156 -19.74 -10.66 0.05
N THR A 157 -19.89 -11.47 1.10
CA THR A 157 -19.53 -11.10 2.47
C THR A 157 -18.32 -11.91 2.88
N LEU A 158 -17.27 -11.23 3.34
CA LEU A 158 -16.05 -11.86 3.81
C LEU A 158 -16.21 -12.20 5.30
N PRO A 159 -15.77 -13.39 5.74
CA PRO A 159 -15.90 -13.80 7.14
C PRO A 159 -15.21 -12.78 8.07
N PRO A 160 -15.79 -12.49 9.23
CA PRO A 160 -15.16 -11.66 10.23
C PRO A 160 -13.88 -12.32 10.76
N VAL A 161 -12.86 -11.51 11.01
CA VAL A 161 -11.55 -11.94 11.49
C VAL A 161 -11.15 -11.07 12.67
N SER A 162 -10.74 -11.70 13.78
CA SER A 162 -10.13 -10.97 14.88
C SER A 162 -8.79 -10.40 14.45
N LEU A 163 -8.58 -9.13 14.71
CA LEU A 163 -7.32 -8.46 14.38
C LEU A 163 -6.24 -8.82 15.41
N GLN A 164 -5.08 -9.19 14.91
CA GLN A 164 -3.92 -9.49 15.75
C GLN A 164 -3.08 -8.23 15.94
N LYS A 165 -2.80 -7.87 17.18
CA LYS A 165 -1.95 -6.72 17.50
C LYS A 165 -0.47 -7.12 17.45
N GLN A 166 0.30 -6.40 16.66
CA GLN A 166 1.75 -6.56 16.56
C GLN A 166 2.41 -5.18 16.48
N ALA A 167 3.29 -4.86 17.43
CA ALA A 167 4.00 -3.58 17.49
C ALA A 167 3.08 -2.33 17.41
N GLY A 168 1.91 -2.37 18.05
CA GLY A 168 0.94 -1.26 18.03
C GLY A 168 -0.06 -1.29 16.87
N ILE A 169 0.24 -1.99 15.81
CA ILE A 169 -0.60 -2.10 14.61
C ILE A 169 -1.44 -3.38 14.70
N HIS A 170 -2.70 -3.29 14.32
CA HIS A 170 -3.59 -4.42 14.19
C HIS A 170 -3.56 -4.96 12.76
N ARG A 171 -3.49 -6.28 12.63
CA ARG A 171 -3.38 -6.97 11.35
C ARG A 171 -4.47 -8.03 11.20
N GLY A 172 -5.09 -8.06 10.03
CA GLY A 172 -6.02 -9.10 9.63
C GLY A 172 -5.85 -9.48 8.16
N ALA A 173 -6.43 -10.59 7.74
CA ALA A 173 -6.35 -11.05 6.36
C ALA A 173 -7.75 -11.29 5.79
N LEU A 174 -8.00 -10.76 4.60
CA LEU A 174 -9.20 -10.99 3.81
C LEU A 174 -8.84 -11.74 2.52
N ARG A 175 -9.69 -12.68 2.12
CA ARG A 175 -9.49 -13.44 0.87
C ARG A 175 -10.54 -13.05 -0.15
N LEU A 176 -10.09 -12.67 -1.36
CA LEU A 176 -10.94 -12.30 -2.49
C LEU A 176 -11.28 -13.49 -3.40
N LYS A 177 -11.23 -14.71 -2.87
CA LYS A 177 -11.43 -15.92 -3.66
C LYS A 177 -12.77 -15.94 -4.38
N GLY A 178 -12.72 -16.21 -5.69
CA GLY A 178 -13.92 -16.34 -6.53
C GLY A 178 -14.59 -15.01 -6.89
N MET A 179 -13.90 -13.89 -6.73
CA MET A 179 -14.42 -12.60 -7.20
C MET A 179 -14.38 -12.53 -8.71
N PRO A 180 -15.43 -12.02 -9.37
CA PRO A 180 -15.44 -11.88 -10.82
C PRO A 180 -14.38 -10.86 -11.26
N PRO A 181 -13.78 -11.05 -12.46
CA PRO A 181 -12.93 -10.05 -13.06
C PRO A 181 -13.65 -8.71 -13.27
N GLY A 182 -12.93 -7.61 -13.11
CA GLY A 182 -13.48 -6.27 -13.29
C GLY A 182 -13.35 -5.41 -12.03
N GLU A 183 -14.00 -4.26 -12.04
CA GLU A 183 -14.01 -3.36 -10.90
C GLU A 183 -15.01 -3.81 -9.84
N ILE A 184 -14.57 -3.76 -8.58
CA ILE A 184 -15.38 -4.03 -7.40
C ILE A 184 -15.16 -2.93 -6.36
N ILE A 185 -16.11 -2.76 -5.46
CA ILE A 185 -15.93 -1.95 -4.26
C ILE A 185 -15.76 -2.88 -3.06
N LEU A 186 -14.57 -2.85 -2.46
CA LEU A 186 -14.31 -3.49 -1.19
C LEU A 186 -14.71 -2.53 -0.07
N GLN A 187 -15.66 -2.94 0.75
CA GLN A 187 -16.01 -2.26 2.00
C GLN A 187 -15.45 -3.06 3.17
N VAL A 188 -14.65 -2.40 4.00
CA VAL A 188 -14.06 -2.98 5.20
C VAL A 188 -14.60 -2.25 6.40
N ALA A 189 -15.07 -2.98 7.40
CA ALA A 189 -15.47 -2.42 8.68
C ALA A 189 -14.57 -2.93 9.79
N ILE A 190 -14.07 -2.01 10.59
CA ILE A 190 -13.40 -2.29 11.85
C ILE A 190 -14.40 -1.99 12.95
N THR A 191 -14.70 -2.98 13.77
CA THR A 191 -15.66 -2.87 14.88
C THR A 191 -15.01 -3.33 16.18
N ASP A 192 -15.41 -2.72 17.28
CA ASP A 192 -15.06 -3.19 18.61
C ASP A 192 -16.19 -4.03 19.19
N VAL A 193 -15.90 -4.78 20.24
CA VAL A 193 -16.92 -5.48 21.04
C VAL A 193 -17.88 -4.52 21.75
N VAL A 194 -17.45 -3.28 21.97
CA VAL A 194 -18.32 -2.23 22.55
C VAL A 194 -19.22 -1.65 21.46
N PRO A 195 -20.55 -1.71 21.63
CA PRO A 195 -21.49 -1.18 20.65
C PRO A 195 -21.26 0.30 20.31
N GLY A 196 -21.42 0.64 19.03
CA GLY A 196 -21.25 2.00 18.51
C GLY A 196 -19.82 2.36 18.13
N ARG A 197 -18.84 1.51 18.40
CA ARG A 197 -17.45 1.69 17.99
C ARG A 197 -17.20 0.98 16.67
N SER A 198 -17.32 1.70 15.57
CA SER A 198 -17.06 1.15 14.24
C SER A 198 -16.54 2.22 13.30
N LYS A 199 -15.65 1.81 12.38
CA LYS A 199 -15.19 2.65 11.25
C LYS A 199 -15.29 1.84 9.96
N ILE A 200 -15.86 2.45 8.94
CA ILE A 200 -16.07 1.82 7.63
C ILE A 200 -15.17 2.50 6.61
N PHE A 201 -14.48 1.68 5.83
CA PHE A 201 -13.64 2.10 4.72
C PHE A 201 -14.19 1.53 3.42
N ARG A 202 -14.06 2.27 2.34
CA ARG A 202 -14.40 1.81 0.99
C ARG A 202 -13.23 2.06 0.05
N ARG A 203 -12.94 1.06 -0.77
CA ARG A 203 -11.90 1.16 -1.79
C ARG A 203 -12.34 0.45 -3.07
N THR A 204 -12.16 1.10 -4.21
CA THR A 204 -12.34 0.44 -5.50
C THR A 204 -11.10 -0.40 -5.78
N LEU A 205 -11.31 -1.65 -6.17
CA LEU A 205 -10.28 -2.58 -6.59
C LEU A 205 -10.61 -3.10 -7.99
N LYS A 206 -9.60 -3.35 -8.80
CA LYS A 206 -9.73 -4.04 -10.08
C LYS A 206 -9.24 -5.47 -9.92
N ILE A 207 -10.12 -6.43 -10.14
CA ILE A 207 -9.77 -7.84 -10.15
C ILE A 207 -9.32 -8.21 -11.56
N ALA A 208 -8.04 -8.57 -11.69
CA ALA A 208 -7.52 -9.09 -12.94
C ALA A 208 -8.07 -10.49 -13.20
N GLY A 209 -8.54 -10.73 -14.42
CA GLY A 209 -8.92 -12.07 -14.83
C GLY A 209 -7.68 -12.98 -14.88
N THR A 210 -7.84 -14.24 -14.50
CA THR A 210 -6.83 -15.27 -14.77
C THR A 210 -6.73 -15.45 -16.27
N THR A 211 -5.60 -15.07 -16.86
CA THR A 211 -5.31 -15.44 -18.25
C THR A 211 -5.16 -16.96 -18.27
N PRO A 212 -5.97 -17.70 -19.06
CA PRO A 212 -5.77 -19.13 -19.18
C PRO A 212 -4.33 -19.37 -19.66
N GLN A 213 -3.56 -20.12 -18.90
CA GLN A 213 -2.28 -20.66 -19.42
C GLN A 213 -2.65 -21.65 -20.53
N LEU A 214 -2.35 -21.27 -21.78
CA LEU A 214 -2.42 -22.14 -22.94
C LEU A 214 -1.29 -23.16 -22.94
#